data_135720b243db5a35bcb0435ccdb1fe19
#
_entry.id   135720b243db5a35bcb0435ccdb1fe19
#
_cell.length_a   1.000
_cell.length_b   1.000
_cell.length_c   1.000
_cell.angle_alpha   90.00
_cell.angle_beta   90.00
_cell.angle_gamma   90.00
#
_symmetry.space_group_name_H-M   'P 1'
#
loop_
_entity.id
_entity.type
_entity.pdbx_description
1 polymer ?
#
loop_
_entity_poly.entity_id
_entity_poly.type
_entity_poly.pdbx_seq_one_letter_code
_entity_poly.pdbx_strand_id
1 'polypeptide(L)'
;MDVHQLPGGVREFASHLSALLARLDQGAGWCAVFWQRDPDGMQACLDGREVPPWDVVEALLQDLAAEYGTEVAVQEAERVRPLHAAALAAHDARPGGLDALGDRLDVMLREQRYAAERLADLSRRLASAATHDQADAIRLDLAWAHDDHERATARCAELRYRMAELDRLPASVPTTDPTRNTRPTT
;
A
#
# COMPACT_ATOMS: atom_id res chain seq x y z
N MET A 1 23.76 -16.19 12.12
CA MET A 1 22.47 -16.15 11.41
C MET A 1 21.68 -15.01 12.01
N ASP A 2 21.82 -13.83 11.41
CA ASP A 2 21.02 -12.69 11.85
C ASP A 2 19.60 -12.89 11.35
N VAL A 3 18.74 -13.32 12.24
CA VAL A 3 17.30 -13.20 12.07
C VAL A 3 17.03 -11.68 12.03
N HIS A 4 16.83 -11.14 10.86
CA HIS A 4 16.37 -9.77 10.68
C HIS A 4 15.07 -9.63 11.47
N GLN A 5 15.16 -9.17 12.71
CA GLN A 5 13.99 -8.85 13.51
C GLN A 5 13.27 -7.70 12.80
N LEU A 6 12.08 -7.99 12.30
CA LEU A 6 11.18 -6.97 11.75
C LEU A 6 11.04 -5.83 12.78
N PRO A 7 11.09 -4.57 12.32
CA PRO A 7 10.80 -3.43 13.19
C PRO A 7 9.49 -3.66 13.95
N GLY A 8 9.45 -3.31 15.23
CA GLY A 8 8.29 -3.56 16.09
C GLY A 8 6.97 -3.06 15.49
N GLY A 9 6.96 -1.87 14.88
CA GLY A 9 5.78 -1.31 14.23
C GLY A 9 5.28 -2.11 13.03
N VAL A 10 6.18 -2.69 12.22
CA VAL A 10 5.77 -3.52 11.07
C VAL A 10 5.12 -4.82 11.56
N ARG A 11 5.68 -5.42 12.59
CA ARG A 11 5.16 -6.66 13.18
C ARG A 11 3.80 -6.46 13.82
N GLU A 12 3.63 -5.35 14.55
CA GLU A 12 2.37 -4.99 15.19
C GLU A 12 1.28 -4.76 14.15
N PHE A 13 1.59 -4.03 13.07
CA PHE A 13 0.65 -3.82 11.98
C PHE A 13 0.30 -5.14 11.26
N ALA A 14 1.28 -6.00 10.94
CA ALA A 14 1.05 -7.29 10.30
C ALA A 14 0.14 -8.19 11.15
N SER A 15 0.34 -8.20 12.47
CA SER A 15 -0.55 -8.93 13.40
C SER A 15 -1.98 -8.38 13.39
N HIS A 16 -2.12 -7.05 13.35
CA HIS A 16 -3.43 -6.40 13.27
C HIS A 16 -4.12 -6.68 11.94
N LEU A 17 -3.40 -6.61 10.83
CA LEU A 17 -3.90 -6.95 9.49
C LEU A 17 -4.39 -8.41 9.43
N SER A 18 -3.63 -9.34 10.02
CA SER A 18 -4.03 -10.75 10.11
C SER A 18 -5.33 -10.92 10.89
N ALA A 19 -5.49 -10.22 12.02
CA ALA A 19 -6.72 -10.24 12.82
C ALA A 19 -7.91 -9.63 12.06
N LEU A 20 -7.69 -8.56 11.28
CA LEU A 20 -8.72 -7.96 10.43
C LEU A 20 -9.19 -8.94 9.35
N LEU A 21 -8.25 -9.56 8.63
CA LEU A 21 -8.57 -10.53 7.57
C LEU A 21 -9.29 -11.78 8.11
N ALA A 22 -8.99 -12.19 9.32
CA ALA A 22 -9.69 -13.31 9.98
C ALA A 22 -11.17 -13.04 10.24
N ARG A 23 -11.58 -11.77 10.25
CA ARG A 23 -12.99 -11.34 10.41
C ARG A 23 -13.73 -11.24 9.08
N LEU A 24 -13.04 -11.23 7.95
CA LEU A 24 -13.59 -11.03 6.61
C LEU A 24 -13.79 -12.37 5.88
N ASP A 25 -14.76 -12.39 4.98
CA ASP A 25 -14.89 -13.48 4.01
C ASP A 25 -13.81 -13.31 2.92
N GLN A 26 -12.81 -14.18 2.95
CA GLN A 26 -11.70 -14.14 1.99
C GLN A 26 -12.13 -14.55 0.57
N GLY A 27 -13.31 -15.09 0.39
CA GLY A 27 -13.90 -15.44 -0.91
C GLY A 27 -14.81 -14.36 -1.50
N ALA A 28 -14.99 -13.23 -0.81
CA ALA A 28 -15.89 -12.16 -1.22
C ALA A 28 -15.23 -10.77 -1.10
N GLY A 29 -15.87 -9.74 -1.69
CA GLY A 29 -15.48 -8.36 -1.58
C GLY A 29 -14.09 -8.04 -2.12
N TRP A 30 -13.51 -6.97 -1.62
CA TRP A 30 -12.15 -6.54 -1.95
C TRP A 30 -11.08 -7.53 -1.48
N CYS A 31 -11.32 -8.20 -0.35
CA CYS A 31 -10.43 -9.22 0.15
C CYS A 31 -10.19 -10.31 -0.90
N ALA A 32 -11.24 -10.84 -1.51
CA ALA A 32 -11.14 -11.81 -2.61
C ALA A 32 -10.39 -11.24 -3.82
N VAL A 33 -10.68 -9.99 -4.20
CA VAL A 33 -10.04 -9.32 -5.35
C VAL A 33 -8.53 -9.21 -5.13
N PHE A 34 -8.07 -8.80 -3.96
CA PHE A 34 -6.64 -8.66 -3.67
C PHE A 34 -5.92 -10.02 -3.65
N TRP A 35 -6.53 -11.04 -3.05
CA TRP A 35 -5.97 -12.39 -3.06
C TRP A 35 -5.87 -12.98 -4.47
N GLN A 36 -6.82 -12.66 -5.35
CA GLN A 36 -6.78 -13.12 -6.75
C GLN A 36 -5.75 -12.36 -7.59
N ARG A 37 -5.61 -11.05 -7.36
CA ARG A 37 -4.71 -10.20 -8.15
C ARG A 37 -3.24 -10.33 -7.75
N ASP A 38 -2.97 -10.43 -6.45
CA ASP A 38 -1.60 -10.44 -5.91
C ASP A 38 -1.52 -11.27 -4.62
N PRO A 39 -1.61 -12.60 -4.72
CA PRO A 39 -1.51 -13.48 -3.55
C PRO A 39 -0.15 -13.37 -2.84
N ASP A 40 0.94 -13.18 -3.59
CA ASP A 40 2.28 -13.07 -3.03
C ASP A 40 2.47 -11.76 -2.25
N GLY A 41 1.93 -10.65 -2.78
CA GLY A 41 1.92 -9.35 -2.09
C GLY A 41 1.09 -9.39 -0.82
N MET A 42 -0.09 -10.00 -0.85
CA MET A 42 -0.92 -10.19 0.35
C MET A 42 -0.20 -11.01 1.42
N GLN A 43 0.43 -12.12 1.02
CA GLN A 43 1.22 -12.93 1.94
C GLN A 43 2.43 -12.17 2.49
N ALA A 44 3.11 -11.38 1.67
CA ALA A 44 4.23 -10.54 2.10
C ALA A 44 3.82 -9.52 3.16
N CYS A 45 2.61 -8.95 3.06
CA CYS A 45 2.04 -8.05 4.06
C CYS A 45 1.75 -8.77 5.38
N LEU A 46 1.19 -9.98 5.33
CA LEU A 46 0.92 -10.78 6.52
C LEU A 46 2.20 -11.23 7.24
N ASP A 47 3.26 -11.51 6.47
CA ASP A 47 4.58 -11.87 7.00
C ASP A 47 5.37 -10.65 7.52
N GLY A 48 4.86 -9.43 7.32
CA GLY A 48 5.54 -8.19 7.69
C GLY A 48 6.73 -7.84 6.80
N ARG A 49 6.87 -8.49 5.64
CA ARG A 49 7.93 -8.16 4.66
C ARG A 49 7.59 -6.90 3.87
N GLU A 50 6.30 -6.64 3.67
CA GLU A 50 5.76 -5.46 3.00
C GLU A 50 4.67 -4.81 3.88
N VAL A 51 4.39 -3.55 3.59
CA VAL A 51 3.26 -2.83 4.18
C VAL A 51 2.33 -2.43 3.03
N PRO A 52 1.04 -2.81 3.06
CA PRO A 52 0.13 -2.51 1.97
C PRO A 52 -0.10 -1.00 1.86
N PRO A 53 -0.37 -0.46 0.66
CA PRO A 53 -0.84 0.91 0.50
C PRO A 53 -2.13 1.16 1.28
N TRP A 54 -2.37 2.42 1.67
CA TRP A 54 -3.56 2.75 2.46
C TRP A 54 -4.87 2.42 1.74
N ASP A 55 -4.95 2.57 0.42
CA ASP A 55 -6.14 2.22 -0.37
C ASP A 55 -6.54 0.76 -0.26
N VAL A 56 -5.58 -0.15 -0.06
CA VAL A 56 -5.85 -1.58 0.21
C VAL A 56 -6.47 -1.76 1.59
N VAL A 57 -5.91 -1.12 2.62
CA VAL A 57 -6.46 -1.16 3.98
C VAL A 57 -7.87 -0.57 4.00
N GLU A 58 -8.07 0.55 3.33
CA GLU A 58 -9.37 1.22 3.22
C GLU A 58 -10.43 0.32 2.55
N ALA A 59 -10.05 -0.40 1.48
CA ALA A 59 -10.94 -1.34 0.82
C ALA A 59 -11.31 -2.53 1.72
N LEU A 60 -10.37 -3.06 2.52
CA LEU A 60 -10.67 -4.08 3.52
C LEU A 60 -11.60 -3.56 4.63
N LEU A 61 -11.47 -2.29 4.99
CA LEU A 61 -12.40 -1.64 5.93
C LEU A 61 -13.79 -1.44 5.31
N GLN A 62 -13.91 -1.27 3.99
CA GLN A 62 -15.20 -1.27 3.30
C GLN A 62 -15.87 -2.66 3.37
N ASP A 63 -15.12 -3.74 3.21
CA ASP A 63 -15.62 -5.10 3.41
C ASP A 63 -16.10 -5.29 4.86
N LEU A 64 -15.34 -4.79 5.84
CA LEU A 64 -15.73 -4.84 7.25
C LEU A 64 -17.02 -4.06 7.49
N ALA A 65 -17.19 -2.90 6.86
CA ALA A 65 -18.42 -2.11 6.97
C ALA A 65 -19.63 -2.82 6.37
N ALA A 66 -19.44 -3.52 5.25
CA ALA A 66 -20.49 -4.29 4.61
C ALA A 66 -20.96 -5.47 5.49
N GLU A 67 -20.07 -6.09 6.25
CA GLU A 67 -20.36 -7.26 7.08
C GLU A 67 -20.83 -6.88 8.49
N TYR A 68 -20.23 -5.89 9.14
CA TYR A 68 -20.45 -5.53 10.55
C TYR A 68 -21.01 -4.13 10.77
N GLY A 69 -21.18 -3.34 9.72
CA GLY A 69 -21.69 -1.97 9.78
C GLY A 69 -20.58 -0.90 9.76
N THR A 70 -20.98 0.29 9.32
CA THR A 70 -20.07 1.43 9.11
C THR A 70 -19.38 1.89 10.41
N GLU A 71 -20.09 1.87 11.54
CA GLU A 71 -19.54 2.30 12.83
C GLU A 71 -18.37 1.43 13.28
N VAL A 72 -18.48 0.10 13.10
CA VAL A 72 -17.39 -0.84 13.39
C VAL A 72 -16.18 -0.56 12.51
N ALA A 73 -16.39 -0.30 11.23
CA ALA A 73 -15.31 0.01 10.30
C ALA A 73 -14.62 1.35 10.63
N VAL A 74 -15.37 2.38 11.06
CA VAL A 74 -14.80 3.67 11.49
C VAL A 74 -13.90 3.48 12.72
N GLN A 75 -14.38 2.76 13.73
CA GLN A 75 -13.57 2.47 14.93
C GLN A 75 -12.32 1.67 14.59
N GLU A 76 -12.42 0.73 13.68
CA GLU A 76 -11.27 -0.06 13.22
C GLU A 76 -10.28 0.82 12.43
N ALA A 77 -10.76 1.72 11.57
CA ALA A 77 -9.93 2.67 10.83
C ALA A 77 -9.13 3.58 11.78
N GLU A 78 -9.75 4.05 12.86
CA GLU A 78 -9.06 4.87 13.88
C GLU A 78 -7.93 4.11 14.58
N ARG A 79 -8.10 2.81 14.80
CA ARG A 79 -7.08 1.95 15.41
C ARG A 79 -5.94 1.63 14.46
N VAL A 80 -6.26 1.27 13.21
CA VAL A 80 -5.27 0.77 12.25
C VAL A 80 -4.45 1.89 11.63
N ARG A 81 -5.00 3.10 11.49
CA ARG A 81 -4.31 4.23 10.85
C ARG A 81 -2.95 4.57 11.49
N PRO A 82 -2.82 4.75 12.81
CA PRO A 82 -1.53 5.00 13.43
C PRO A 82 -0.57 3.81 13.33
N LEU A 83 -1.07 2.58 13.38
CA LEU A 83 -0.26 1.37 13.21
C LEU A 83 0.31 1.28 11.78
N HIS A 84 -0.50 1.57 10.79
CA HIS A 84 -0.10 1.62 9.40
C HIS A 84 0.97 2.70 9.17
N ALA A 85 0.76 3.91 9.67
CA ALA A 85 1.73 5.01 9.56
C ALA A 85 3.07 4.66 10.21
N ALA A 86 3.06 4.06 11.40
CA ALA A 86 4.28 3.62 12.09
C ALA A 86 4.99 2.49 11.33
N ALA A 87 4.24 1.55 10.75
CA ALA A 87 4.78 0.46 9.95
C ALA A 87 5.45 0.98 8.66
N LEU A 88 4.81 1.92 7.96
CA LEU A 88 5.38 2.57 6.78
C LEU A 88 6.68 3.30 7.12
N ALA A 89 6.68 4.12 8.17
CA ALA A 89 7.87 4.86 8.60
C ALA A 89 9.04 3.93 8.93
N ALA A 90 8.79 2.84 9.66
CA ALA A 90 9.80 1.85 9.99
C ALA A 90 10.30 1.07 8.77
N HIS A 91 9.41 0.76 7.82
CA HIS A 91 9.74 0.07 6.58
C HIS A 91 10.62 0.96 5.67
N ASP A 92 10.27 2.24 5.54
CA ASP A 92 10.94 3.18 4.65
C ASP A 92 12.29 3.67 5.20
N ALA A 93 12.46 3.68 6.52
CA ALA A 93 13.72 4.04 7.18
C ALA A 93 14.86 3.02 6.97
N ARG A 94 14.58 1.87 6.34
CA ARG A 94 15.61 0.87 6.02
C ARG A 94 16.61 1.39 4.98
N PRO A 95 17.85 0.90 4.97
CA PRO A 95 18.81 1.24 3.92
C PRO A 95 18.23 0.98 2.52
N GLY A 96 18.35 1.97 1.62
CA GLY A 96 17.78 1.90 0.27
C GLY A 96 16.27 2.19 0.19
N GLY A 97 15.64 2.59 1.30
CA GLY A 97 14.19 2.87 1.34
C GLY A 97 13.76 3.96 0.35
N LEU A 98 14.52 5.05 0.25
CA LEU A 98 14.20 6.14 -0.69
C LEU A 98 14.28 5.69 -2.15
N ASP A 99 15.31 4.93 -2.53
CA ASP A 99 15.45 4.39 -3.88
C ASP A 99 14.30 3.42 -4.21
N ALA A 100 13.96 2.54 -3.27
CA ALA A 100 12.85 1.61 -3.41
C ALA A 100 11.50 2.33 -3.58
N LEU A 101 11.27 3.43 -2.88
CA LEU A 101 10.08 4.28 -3.07
C LEU A 101 10.06 4.93 -4.45
N GLY A 102 11.21 5.42 -4.93
CA GLY A 102 11.35 5.98 -6.27
C GLY A 102 11.01 4.97 -7.37
N ASP A 103 11.57 3.78 -7.30
CA ASP A 103 11.28 2.69 -8.24
C ASP A 103 9.79 2.32 -8.24
N ARG A 104 9.20 2.25 -7.05
CA ARG A 104 7.77 1.94 -6.89
C ARG A 104 6.88 3.07 -7.42
N LEU A 105 7.27 4.32 -7.25
CA LEU A 105 6.57 5.48 -7.83
C LEU A 105 6.58 5.43 -9.35
N ASP A 106 7.71 5.10 -9.98
CA ASP A 106 7.81 4.96 -11.43
C ASP A 106 6.89 3.87 -11.98
N VAL A 107 6.75 2.75 -11.26
CA VAL A 107 5.78 1.69 -11.60
C VAL A 107 4.35 2.23 -11.52
N MET A 108 3.98 2.88 -10.42
CA MET A 108 2.62 3.39 -10.21
C MET A 108 2.24 4.50 -11.20
N LEU A 109 3.20 5.34 -11.62
CA LEU A 109 2.96 6.34 -12.67
C LEU A 109 2.67 5.70 -14.03
N ARG A 110 3.30 4.57 -14.34
CA ARG A 110 2.98 3.80 -15.56
C ARG A 110 1.59 3.17 -15.46
N GLU A 111 1.25 2.58 -14.33
CA GLU A 111 -0.08 2.01 -14.08
C GLU A 111 -1.17 3.08 -14.17
N GLN A 112 -0.97 4.25 -13.58
CA GLN A 112 -1.90 5.37 -13.66
C GLN A 112 -2.14 5.81 -15.11
N ARG A 113 -1.08 5.92 -15.91
CA ARG A 113 -1.18 6.27 -17.32
C ARG A 113 -1.93 5.22 -18.11
N TYR A 114 -1.59 3.95 -17.92
CA TYR A 114 -2.27 2.84 -18.57
C TYR A 114 -3.77 2.80 -18.24
N ALA A 115 -4.14 2.99 -16.98
CA ALA A 115 -5.53 3.06 -16.56
C ALA A 115 -6.26 4.25 -17.20
N ALA A 116 -5.63 5.43 -17.31
CA ALA A 116 -6.19 6.60 -17.98
C ALA A 116 -6.43 6.37 -19.48
N GLU A 117 -5.48 5.73 -20.16
CA GLU A 117 -5.61 5.36 -21.59
C GLU A 117 -6.75 4.35 -21.78
N ARG A 118 -6.87 3.37 -20.90
CA ARG A 118 -7.95 2.39 -20.90
C ARG A 118 -9.32 3.03 -20.70
N LEU A 119 -9.44 3.99 -19.75
CA LEU A 119 -10.67 4.77 -19.55
C LEU A 119 -11.08 5.52 -20.80
N ALA A 120 -10.14 6.19 -21.46
CA ALA A 120 -10.40 6.93 -22.70
C ALA A 120 -10.87 5.99 -23.83
N ASP A 121 -10.25 4.82 -23.99
CA ASP A 121 -10.63 3.83 -24.98
C ASP A 121 -12.03 3.26 -24.73
N LEU A 122 -12.31 2.83 -23.51
CA LEU A 122 -13.61 2.29 -23.12
C LEU A 122 -14.73 3.32 -23.27
N SER A 123 -14.45 4.61 -22.97
CA SER A 123 -15.41 5.71 -23.18
C SER A 123 -15.76 5.89 -24.64
N ARG A 124 -14.77 5.83 -25.54
CA ARG A 124 -15.02 5.88 -27.01
C ARG A 124 -15.84 4.67 -27.46
N ARG A 125 -15.51 3.47 -26.99
CA ARG A 125 -16.26 2.24 -27.33
C ARG A 125 -17.69 2.28 -26.81
N LEU A 126 -17.93 2.84 -25.62
CA LEU A 126 -19.27 3.02 -25.08
C LEU A 126 -20.11 3.94 -25.97
N ALA A 127 -19.52 5.04 -26.45
CA ALA A 127 -20.21 5.99 -27.36
C ALA A 127 -20.61 5.35 -28.68
N SER A 128 -19.94 4.29 -29.12
CA SER A 128 -20.23 3.56 -30.39
C SER A 128 -20.90 2.20 -30.18
N ALA A 129 -21.34 1.87 -28.96
CA ALA A 129 -21.99 0.60 -28.67
C ALA A 129 -23.32 0.46 -29.43
N ALA A 130 -23.47 -0.66 -30.11
CA ALA A 130 -24.63 -0.91 -30.97
C ALA A 130 -25.82 -1.55 -30.23
N THR A 131 -25.56 -2.21 -29.08
CA THR A 131 -26.57 -2.92 -28.29
C THR A 131 -26.48 -2.56 -26.82
N HIS A 132 -27.58 -2.74 -26.08
CA HIS A 132 -27.64 -2.55 -24.64
C HIS A 132 -26.66 -3.48 -23.92
N ASP A 133 -26.62 -4.76 -24.28
CA ASP A 133 -25.73 -5.76 -23.65
C ASP A 133 -24.27 -5.39 -23.84
N GLN A 134 -23.90 -4.90 -25.01
CA GLN A 134 -22.55 -4.41 -25.30
C GLN A 134 -22.21 -3.17 -24.44
N ALA A 135 -23.17 -2.23 -24.35
CA ALA A 135 -22.99 -1.04 -23.51
C ALA A 135 -22.84 -1.38 -22.03
N ASP A 136 -23.61 -2.33 -21.51
CA ASP A 136 -23.56 -2.76 -20.12
C ASP A 136 -22.22 -3.46 -19.78
N ALA A 137 -21.72 -4.30 -20.66
CA ALA A 137 -20.39 -4.91 -20.51
C ALA A 137 -19.28 -3.85 -20.47
N ILE A 138 -19.34 -2.84 -21.36
CA ILE A 138 -18.36 -1.74 -21.37
C ILE A 138 -18.47 -0.87 -20.11
N ARG A 139 -19.67 -0.63 -19.60
CA ARG A 139 -19.85 0.11 -18.32
C ARG A 139 -19.22 -0.60 -17.14
N LEU A 140 -19.32 -1.93 -17.10
CA LEU A 140 -18.64 -2.73 -16.07
C LEU A 140 -17.11 -2.60 -16.19
N ASP A 141 -16.57 -2.71 -17.39
CA ASP A 141 -15.15 -2.53 -17.65
C ASP A 141 -14.67 -1.11 -17.29
N LEU A 142 -15.51 -0.09 -17.58
CA LEU A 142 -15.25 1.30 -17.19
C LEU A 142 -15.18 1.47 -15.67
N ALA A 143 -16.09 0.84 -14.93
CA ALA A 143 -16.07 0.91 -13.45
C ALA A 143 -14.76 0.34 -12.88
N TRP A 144 -14.29 -0.81 -13.39
CA TRP A 144 -13.02 -1.38 -13.01
C TRP A 144 -11.82 -0.52 -13.40
N ALA A 145 -11.80 0.03 -14.61
CA ALA A 145 -10.72 0.91 -15.07
C ALA A 145 -10.69 2.22 -14.28
N HIS A 146 -11.82 2.71 -13.84
CA HIS A 146 -11.93 3.89 -12.97
C HIS A 146 -11.33 3.62 -11.60
N ASP A 147 -11.71 2.50 -10.99
CA ASP A 147 -11.13 2.06 -9.70
C ASP A 147 -9.60 1.88 -9.80
N ASP A 148 -9.11 1.22 -10.84
CA ASP A 148 -7.67 1.05 -11.07
C ASP A 148 -6.94 2.40 -11.17
N HIS A 149 -7.53 3.38 -11.87
CA HIS A 149 -6.97 4.74 -12.00
C HIS A 149 -6.97 5.50 -10.68
N GLU A 150 -8.06 5.44 -9.92
CA GLU A 150 -8.16 6.10 -8.61
C GLU A 150 -7.15 5.51 -7.61
N ARG A 151 -7.00 4.19 -7.58
CA ARG A 151 -6.01 3.50 -6.73
C ARG A 151 -4.59 3.86 -7.11
N ALA A 152 -4.25 3.84 -8.39
CA ALA A 152 -2.93 4.22 -8.85
C ALA A 152 -2.61 5.68 -8.50
N THR A 153 -3.61 6.57 -8.62
CA THR A 153 -3.48 8.00 -8.25
C THR A 153 -3.23 8.16 -6.75
N ALA A 154 -4.00 7.47 -5.90
CA ALA A 154 -3.84 7.49 -4.45
C ALA A 154 -2.46 6.96 -4.03
N ARG A 155 -2.00 5.86 -4.63
CA ARG A 155 -0.68 5.27 -4.38
C ARG A 155 0.46 6.19 -4.80
N CYS A 156 0.35 6.87 -5.94
CA CYS A 156 1.34 7.88 -6.34
C CYS A 156 1.44 9.02 -5.34
N ALA A 157 0.31 9.50 -4.82
CA ALA A 157 0.28 10.56 -3.81
C ALA A 157 0.92 10.08 -2.48
N GLU A 158 0.58 8.88 -2.02
CA GLU A 158 1.16 8.26 -0.82
C GLU A 158 2.68 8.10 -0.95
N LEU A 159 3.17 7.57 -2.06
CA LEU A 159 4.60 7.38 -2.28
C LEU A 159 5.37 8.70 -2.29
N ARG A 160 4.85 9.75 -2.93
CA ARG A 160 5.45 11.08 -2.91
C ARG A 160 5.49 11.67 -1.49
N TYR A 161 4.43 11.49 -0.72
CA TYR A 161 4.40 11.92 0.68
C TYR A 161 5.47 11.21 1.50
N ARG A 162 5.60 9.89 1.40
CA ARG A 162 6.58 9.08 2.11
C ARG A 162 8.02 9.47 1.74
N MET A 163 8.30 9.71 0.45
CA MET A 163 9.60 10.21 0.00
C MET A 163 9.93 11.57 0.62
N ALA A 164 8.97 12.49 0.63
CA ALA A 164 9.15 13.82 1.23
C ALA A 164 9.37 13.74 2.76
N GLU A 165 8.75 12.78 3.45
CA GLU A 165 9.00 12.56 4.89
C GLU A 165 10.43 12.04 5.15
N LEU A 166 10.93 11.12 4.33
CA LEU A 166 12.31 10.64 4.44
C LEU A 166 13.34 11.76 4.21
N ASP A 167 13.09 12.63 3.24
CA ASP A 167 13.97 13.78 2.95
C ASP A 167 14.01 14.82 4.09
N ARG A 168 12.96 14.88 4.91
CA ARG A 168 12.91 15.78 6.08
C ARG A 168 13.63 15.23 7.30
N LEU A 169 13.86 13.91 7.36
CA LEU A 169 14.59 13.33 8.48
C LEU A 169 16.07 13.73 8.36
N PRO A 170 16.68 14.36 9.39
CA PRO A 170 18.09 14.69 9.33
C PRO A 170 18.89 13.41 9.13
N ALA A 171 19.78 13.43 8.13
CA ALA A 171 20.73 12.32 7.93
C ALA A 171 21.41 12.03 9.26
N SER A 172 21.26 10.81 9.76
CA SER A 172 21.92 10.36 10.99
C SER A 172 23.42 10.58 10.79
N VAL A 173 23.96 11.63 11.41
CA VAL A 173 25.39 11.91 11.40
C VAL A 173 26.06 10.66 11.99
N PRO A 174 26.95 9.98 11.25
CA PRO A 174 27.71 8.88 11.83
C PRO A 174 28.46 9.46 13.01
N THR A 175 28.17 8.95 14.21
CA THR A 175 28.89 9.30 15.43
C THR A 175 30.35 8.89 15.21
N THR A 176 31.17 9.83 14.85
CA THR A 176 32.61 9.66 14.81
C THR A 176 33.04 9.44 16.27
N ASP A 177 33.34 8.20 16.59
CA ASP A 177 33.91 7.80 17.89
C ASP A 177 35.27 8.54 18.10
N PRO A 178 35.40 9.47 19.05
CA PRO A 178 36.62 10.21 19.26
C PRO A 178 37.67 9.46 20.05
N THR A 179 37.54 8.15 20.27
CA THR A 179 38.49 7.36 21.08
C THR A 179 39.40 6.48 20.23
N ARG A 180 40.26 7.13 19.42
CA ARG A 180 41.44 6.45 18.91
C ARG A 180 42.60 7.41 18.70
N ASN A 181 43.19 7.86 19.78
CA ASN A 181 44.63 8.15 19.78
C ASN A 181 45.15 8.55 21.16
N THR A 182 45.66 7.63 21.94
CA THR A 182 46.75 7.89 22.86
C THR A 182 47.60 6.61 22.98
N ARG A 183 48.64 6.51 22.17
CA ARG A 183 49.83 5.72 22.50
C ARG A 183 50.80 6.66 23.17
N PRO A 184 51.29 6.39 24.36
CA PRO A 184 52.50 7.02 24.85
C PRO A 184 53.71 6.25 24.33
N THR A 185 54.62 6.98 23.74
CA THR A 185 56.00 6.58 23.49
C THR A 185 56.79 6.65 24.79
N THR A 186 57.41 5.54 25.15
CA THR A 186 58.70 5.52 25.90
C THR A 186 59.47 4.31 25.43
#